data_9d1683ac5a68453768d57f1288fd6ea9
#
_entry.id   9d1683ac5a68453768d57f1288fd6ea9
#
_cell.length_a   1.000
_cell.length_b   1.000
_cell.length_c   1.000
_cell.angle_alpha   90.00
_cell.angle_beta   90.00
_cell.angle_gamma   90.00
#
_symmetry.space_group_name_H-M   'P 1'
#
loop_
_entity.id
_entity.type
_entity.pdbx_description
1 polymer ?
#
loop_
_entity_poly.entity_id
_entity_poly.type
_entity_poly.pdbx_seq_one_letter_code
_entity_poly.pdbx_strand_id
1 'polypeptide(L)'
;MRDIEPILQKIRDTVKSHKLAAEGQYSRYLHFIPEGETLRLNEYGVADAANILYSLGDFSASPLFREGFVDAFAALQDPTTGLFREPTHFPVHTTAHCTAALELFDRRPAPPKDLLPYINKEKLYELLESLEWVKSPWNNSHIGAGIYVSLMLSGVAGREFENDYFAWFWEEADPETGLWRKGCVNQPGAAPLYQHMAGSFHYLFNHEYACRPLRYPDKMIDCNLEMYRTPGALPANFATTCGFIQIDWIFCLTRASRQTPHRFHEVKAALRRFANDYFDYLEAVDPTKDKSFDDLHALFGTVCAIAELYRALPGEFSAAKPPKLVLDRRPFI
;
A
#
# COMPACT_ATOMS: atom_id res chain seq x y z
N MET A 1 -0.19 25.42 -12.93
CA MET A 1 -0.89 24.13 -12.76
C MET A 1 -0.33 23.18 -13.79
N ARG A 2 0.30 22.07 -13.36
CA ARG A 2 0.89 21.06 -14.24
C ARG A 2 -0.20 20.08 -14.67
N ASP A 3 -0.29 19.81 -15.97
CA ASP A 3 -1.17 18.76 -16.50
C ASP A 3 -0.48 17.39 -16.34
N ILE A 4 -1.10 16.49 -15.56
CA ILE A 4 -0.60 15.13 -15.34
C ILE A 4 -1.36 14.09 -16.17
N GLU A 5 -2.32 14.49 -17.00
CA GLU A 5 -3.10 13.55 -17.81
C GLU A 5 -2.24 12.67 -18.73
N PRO A 6 -1.13 13.16 -19.35
CA PRO A 6 -0.25 12.30 -20.14
C PRO A 6 0.36 11.15 -19.33
N ILE A 7 0.72 11.38 -18.04
CA ILE A 7 1.22 10.32 -17.15
C ILE A 7 0.11 9.32 -16.85
N LEU A 8 -1.09 9.80 -16.51
CA LEU A 8 -2.23 8.93 -16.21
C LEU A 8 -2.63 8.09 -17.42
N GLN A 9 -2.54 8.65 -18.63
CA GLN A 9 -2.82 7.91 -19.87
C GLN A 9 -1.78 6.81 -20.11
N LYS A 10 -0.49 7.11 -19.91
CA LYS A 10 0.59 6.13 -19.96
C LYS A 10 0.32 4.94 -19.02
N ILE A 11 -0.13 5.21 -17.80
CA ILE A 11 -0.51 4.18 -16.81
C ILE A 11 -1.71 3.36 -17.31
N ARG A 12 -2.76 4.01 -17.83
CA ARG A 12 -3.93 3.31 -18.39
C ARG A 12 -3.55 2.33 -19.50
N ASP A 13 -2.68 2.78 -20.40
CA ASP A 13 -2.22 1.95 -21.52
C ASP A 13 -1.41 0.75 -21.01
N THR A 14 -0.57 0.96 -20.00
CA THR A 14 0.16 -0.13 -19.35
C THR A 14 -0.80 -1.14 -18.72
N VAL A 15 -1.75 -0.72 -17.88
CA VAL A 15 -2.73 -1.63 -17.25
C VAL A 15 -3.51 -2.42 -18.28
N LYS A 16 -3.89 -1.77 -19.39
CA LYS A 16 -4.59 -2.44 -20.50
C LYS A 16 -3.75 -3.57 -21.11
N SER A 17 -2.43 -3.40 -21.19
CA SER A 17 -1.54 -4.44 -21.73
C SER A 17 -1.43 -5.67 -20.84
N HIS A 18 -1.65 -5.52 -19.52
CA HIS A 18 -1.68 -6.65 -18.57
C HIS A 18 -2.97 -7.46 -18.59
N LYS A 19 -4.03 -6.97 -19.26
CA LYS A 19 -5.33 -7.64 -19.31
C LYS A 19 -5.24 -8.93 -20.12
N LEU A 20 -5.75 -10.02 -19.57
CA LEU A 20 -5.89 -11.31 -20.23
C LEU A 20 -7.22 -11.41 -21.02
N ALA A 21 -7.51 -12.59 -21.57
CA ALA A 21 -8.65 -12.76 -22.47
C ALA A 21 -10.00 -12.56 -21.79
N ALA A 22 -10.16 -13.01 -20.54
CA ALA A 22 -11.43 -12.88 -19.83
C ALA A 22 -11.49 -11.57 -19.02
N GLU A 23 -12.70 -11.09 -18.77
CA GLU A 23 -12.94 -9.89 -17.97
C GLU A 23 -12.46 -10.11 -16.52
N GLY A 24 -11.82 -9.09 -15.95
CA GLY A 24 -11.29 -9.15 -14.58
C GLY A 24 -9.98 -9.92 -14.45
N GLN A 25 -9.48 -10.55 -15.49
CA GLN A 25 -8.24 -11.31 -15.46
C GLN A 25 -7.05 -10.46 -15.91
N TYR A 26 -6.00 -10.43 -15.08
CA TYR A 26 -4.78 -9.67 -15.32
C TYR A 26 -3.55 -10.48 -14.93
N SER A 27 -2.47 -10.31 -15.71
CA SER A 27 -1.13 -10.75 -15.33
C SER A 27 -0.44 -9.67 -14.50
N ARG A 28 0.39 -10.05 -13.54
CA ARG A 28 1.22 -9.11 -12.79
C ARG A 28 2.34 -8.53 -13.64
N TYR A 29 3.02 -9.38 -14.43
CA TYR A 29 4.16 -9.01 -15.28
C TYR A 29 3.83 -9.13 -16.76
N LEU A 30 4.53 -8.38 -17.63
CA LEU A 30 4.43 -8.46 -19.09
C LEU A 30 5.66 -9.12 -19.75
N HIS A 31 6.85 -8.56 -19.51
CA HIS A 31 8.09 -8.94 -20.20
C HIS A 31 9.15 -9.47 -19.24
N PHE A 32 9.21 -8.92 -18.03
CA PHE A 32 10.16 -9.33 -16.98
C PHE A 32 9.57 -10.42 -16.10
N ILE A 33 8.97 -11.42 -16.75
CA ILE A 33 8.35 -12.56 -16.08
C ILE A 33 9.47 -13.39 -15.43
N PRO A 34 9.34 -13.82 -14.17
CA PRO A 34 10.28 -14.71 -13.52
C PRO A 34 10.54 -15.97 -14.37
N GLU A 35 11.77 -16.50 -14.30
CA GLU A 35 12.16 -17.67 -15.10
C GLU A 35 11.18 -18.83 -14.91
N GLY A 36 10.70 -19.38 -16.04
CA GLY A 36 9.73 -20.49 -16.06
C GLY A 36 8.26 -20.08 -15.93
N GLU A 37 7.96 -18.79 -15.82
CA GLU A 37 6.58 -18.28 -15.82
C GLU A 37 6.13 -17.76 -17.18
N THR A 38 4.81 -17.66 -17.37
CA THR A 38 4.17 -17.08 -18.56
C THR A 38 3.14 -16.05 -18.12
N LEU A 39 2.64 -15.24 -19.05
CA LEU A 39 1.47 -14.40 -18.81
C LEU A 39 0.31 -15.23 -18.27
N ARG A 40 -0.06 -15.01 -17.03
CA ARG A 40 -1.09 -15.80 -16.35
C ARG A 40 -1.91 -14.95 -15.39
N LEU A 41 -3.08 -15.46 -15.07
CA LEU A 41 -3.89 -14.96 -13.97
C LEU A 41 -3.07 -15.01 -12.68
N ASN A 42 -3.00 -13.87 -11.99
CA ASN A 42 -2.18 -13.71 -10.80
C ASN A 42 -2.90 -12.81 -9.79
N GLU A 43 -2.72 -13.07 -8.50
CA GLU A 43 -3.35 -12.39 -7.38
C GLU A 43 -3.08 -10.88 -7.40
N TYR A 44 -1.81 -10.50 -7.58
CA TYR A 44 -1.42 -9.09 -7.67
C TYR A 44 -1.88 -8.46 -8.98
N GLY A 45 -1.82 -9.20 -10.10
CA GLY A 45 -2.35 -8.70 -11.37
C GLY A 45 -3.80 -8.26 -11.26
N VAL A 46 -4.65 -9.10 -10.67
CA VAL A 46 -6.09 -8.81 -10.48
C VAL A 46 -6.30 -7.68 -9.48
N ALA A 47 -5.67 -7.78 -8.30
CA ALA A 47 -5.87 -6.80 -7.22
C ALA A 47 -5.38 -5.41 -7.62
N ASP A 48 -4.17 -5.31 -8.18
CA ASP A 48 -3.58 -4.03 -8.56
C ASP A 48 -4.29 -3.39 -9.75
N ALA A 49 -4.71 -4.17 -10.75
CA ALA A 49 -5.54 -3.65 -11.83
C ALA A 49 -6.84 -3.02 -11.29
N ALA A 50 -7.56 -3.71 -10.39
CA ALA A 50 -8.78 -3.17 -9.77
C ALA A 50 -8.51 -1.86 -9.03
N ASN A 51 -7.44 -1.81 -8.24
CA ASN A 51 -7.05 -0.65 -7.44
C ASN A 51 -6.61 0.54 -8.31
N ILE A 52 -5.82 0.29 -9.35
CA ILE A 52 -5.37 1.31 -10.30
C ILE A 52 -6.58 1.88 -11.06
N LEU A 53 -7.45 1.02 -11.60
CA LEU A 53 -8.65 1.45 -12.32
C LEU A 53 -9.58 2.28 -11.41
N TYR A 54 -9.73 1.89 -10.14
CA TYR A 54 -10.48 2.69 -9.16
C TYR A 54 -9.84 4.07 -8.96
N SER A 55 -8.53 4.10 -8.74
CA SER A 55 -7.77 5.34 -8.49
C SER A 55 -7.82 6.30 -9.68
N LEU A 56 -7.79 5.78 -10.91
CA LEU A 56 -7.87 6.57 -12.14
C LEU A 56 -9.30 7.00 -12.50
N GLY A 57 -10.32 6.55 -11.75
CA GLY A 57 -11.73 6.83 -12.06
C GLY A 57 -12.29 6.03 -13.24
N ASP A 58 -11.64 4.93 -13.61
CA ASP A 58 -12.01 4.05 -14.71
C ASP A 58 -12.68 2.74 -14.24
N PHE A 59 -13.00 2.67 -12.95
CA PHE A 59 -13.72 1.55 -12.34
C PHE A 59 -15.17 1.51 -12.84
N SER A 60 -15.52 0.46 -13.58
CA SER A 60 -16.83 0.34 -14.23
C SER A 60 -17.90 -0.19 -13.25
N ALA A 61 -19.11 0.38 -13.39
CA ALA A 61 -20.31 -0.13 -12.71
C ALA A 61 -20.96 -1.32 -13.45
N SER A 62 -20.47 -1.69 -14.64
CA SER A 62 -20.99 -2.80 -15.43
C SER A 62 -20.98 -4.11 -14.64
N PRO A 63 -22.08 -4.88 -14.60
CA PRO A 63 -22.09 -6.20 -13.97
C PRO A 63 -21.00 -7.13 -14.52
N LEU A 64 -20.80 -7.14 -15.84
CA LEU A 64 -19.77 -7.97 -16.48
C LEU A 64 -18.36 -7.65 -15.94
N PHE A 65 -18.03 -6.36 -15.79
CA PHE A 65 -16.76 -5.92 -15.21
C PHE A 65 -16.64 -6.39 -13.75
N ARG A 66 -17.67 -6.12 -12.94
CA ARG A 66 -17.63 -6.41 -11.50
C ARG A 66 -17.55 -7.91 -11.22
N GLU A 67 -18.42 -8.70 -11.83
CA GLU A 67 -18.42 -10.15 -11.64
C GLU A 67 -17.16 -10.81 -12.21
N GLY A 68 -16.61 -10.32 -13.32
CA GLY A 68 -15.35 -10.82 -13.88
C GLY A 68 -14.17 -10.73 -12.89
N PHE A 69 -14.04 -9.63 -12.16
CA PHE A 69 -13.03 -9.52 -11.09
C PHE A 69 -13.33 -10.44 -9.90
N VAL A 70 -14.59 -10.52 -9.47
CA VAL A 70 -15.01 -11.41 -8.37
C VAL A 70 -14.73 -12.87 -8.70
N ASP A 71 -15.05 -13.30 -9.92
CA ASP A 71 -14.77 -14.66 -10.40
C ASP A 71 -13.25 -14.94 -10.47
N ALA A 72 -12.45 -13.95 -10.90
CA ALA A 72 -10.99 -14.08 -10.93
C ALA A 72 -10.42 -14.27 -9.52
N PHE A 73 -10.87 -13.49 -8.54
CA PHE A 73 -10.46 -13.69 -7.13
C PHE A 73 -10.92 -15.05 -6.59
N ALA A 74 -12.15 -15.47 -6.88
CA ALA A 74 -12.66 -16.77 -6.44
C ALA A 74 -11.84 -17.93 -7.00
N ALA A 75 -11.37 -17.83 -8.25
CA ALA A 75 -10.52 -18.84 -8.88
C ALA A 75 -9.10 -18.91 -8.28
N LEU A 76 -8.60 -17.82 -7.69
CA LEU A 76 -7.27 -17.72 -7.10
C LEU A 76 -7.23 -18.11 -5.61
N GLN A 77 -8.37 -18.03 -4.92
CA GLN A 77 -8.43 -18.35 -3.49
C GLN A 77 -8.35 -19.87 -3.25
N ASP A 78 -7.42 -20.31 -2.39
CA ASP A 78 -7.33 -21.71 -1.97
C ASP A 78 -8.59 -22.12 -1.16
N PRO A 79 -9.42 -23.03 -1.64
CA PRO A 79 -10.67 -23.40 -0.99
C PRO A 79 -10.48 -24.16 0.35
N THR A 80 -9.30 -24.71 0.57
CA THR A 80 -8.97 -25.47 1.79
C THR A 80 -8.60 -24.53 2.93
N THR A 81 -7.67 -23.59 2.67
CA THR A 81 -7.13 -22.68 3.68
C THR A 81 -7.84 -21.33 3.70
N GLY A 82 -8.47 -20.94 2.59
CA GLY A 82 -9.05 -19.61 2.39
C GLY A 82 -8.01 -18.52 2.14
N LEU A 83 -6.74 -18.89 1.90
CA LEU A 83 -5.66 -17.95 1.63
C LEU A 83 -5.51 -17.70 0.11
N PHE A 84 -4.97 -16.53 -0.21
CA PHE A 84 -4.37 -16.26 -1.52
C PHE A 84 -2.86 -16.44 -1.40
N ARG A 85 -2.20 -16.98 -2.43
CA ARG A 85 -0.79 -17.35 -2.39
C ARG A 85 -0.08 -16.95 -3.67
N GLU A 86 0.84 -16.02 -3.53
CA GLU A 86 1.72 -15.59 -4.60
C GLU A 86 3.18 -15.73 -4.11
N PRO A 87 4.11 -16.30 -4.91
CA PRO A 87 5.43 -16.73 -4.42
C PRO A 87 6.34 -15.61 -3.90
N THR A 88 6.13 -14.37 -4.32
CA THR A 88 7.03 -13.25 -3.96
C THR A 88 6.70 -12.60 -2.62
N HIS A 89 5.55 -12.94 -2.02
CA HIS A 89 5.09 -12.35 -0.76
C HIS A 89 4.61 -13.41 0.24
N PHE A 90 4.52 -13.03 1.51
CA PHE A 90 3.90 -13.87 2.52
C PHE A 90 2.42 -14.12 2.19
N PRO A 91 1.90 -15.35 2.38
CA PRO A 91 0.48 -15.65 2.12
C PRO A 91 -0.51 -14.74 2.84
N VAL A 92 -0.18 -14.27 4.05
CA VAL A 92 -1.02 -13.31 4.79
C VAL A 92 -1.06 -11.95 4.10
N HIS A 93 0.05 -11.50 3.49
CA HIS A 93 0.10 -10.26 2.72
C HIS A 93 -0.76 -10.37 1.45
N THR A 94 -0.55 -11.42 0.65
CA THR A 94 -1.35 -11.66 -0.55
C THR A 94 -2.84 -11.78 -0.23
N THR A 95 -3.18 -12.49 0.87
CA THR A 95 -4.56 -12.60 1.33
C THR A 95 -5.16 -11.25 1.70
N ALA A 96 -4.44 -10.43 2.46
CA ALA A 96 -4.86 -9.09 2.82
C ALA A 96 -5.08 -8.20 1.58
N HIS A 97 -4.15 -8.24 0.63
CA HIS A 97 -4.20 -7.43 -0.59
C HIS A 97 -5.41 -7.79 -1.46
N CYS A 98 -5.65 -9.07 -1.71
CA CYS A 98 -6.82 -9.54 -2.46
C CYS A 98 -8.14 -9.27 -1.72
N THR A 99 -8.17 -9.49 -0.39
CA THR A 99 -9.35 -9.21 0.44
C THR A 99 -9.70 -7.72 0.41
N ALA A 100 -8.70 -6.85 0.52
CA ALA A 100 -8.88 -5.41 0.43
C ALA A 100 -9.38 -4.98 -0.97
N ALA A 101 -8.86 -5.56 -2.04
CA ALA A 101 -9.33 -5.27 -3.40
C ALA A 101 -10.79 -5.71 -3.61
N LEU A 102 -11.24 -6.81 -3.01
CA LEU A 102 -12.64 -7.27 -3.05
C LEU A 102 -13.62 -6.26 -2.44
N GLU A 103 -13.19 -5.44 -1.47
CA GLU A 103 -14.01 -4.34 -0.91
C GLU A 103 -14.46 -3.34 -1.99
N LEU A 104 -13.70 -3.16 -3.08
CA LEU A 104 -14.11 -2.29 -4.20
C LEU A 104 -15.35 -2.82 -4.94
N PHE A 105 -15.60 -4.11 -4.84
CA PHE A 105 -16.72 -4.81 -5.47
C PHE A 105 -17.87 -5.09 -4.49
N ASP A 106 -17.76 -4.63 -3.23
CA ASP A 106 -18.68 -4.91 -2.14
C ASP A 106 -18.84 -6.44 -1.93
N ARG A 107 -17.71 -7.15 -2.00
CA ARG A 107 -17.62 -8.62 -1.84
C ARG A 107 -16.59 -8.97 -0.77
N ARG A 108 -16.74 -10.16 -0.22
CA ARG A 108 -15.82 -10.75 0.76
C ARG A 108 -15.29 -12.08 0.24
N PRO A 109 -14.03 -12.42 0.55
CA PRO A 109 -13.49 -13.75 0.26
C PRO A 109 -14.10 -14.82 1.18
N ALA A 110 -13.84 -16.09 0.88
CA ALA A 110 -14.04 -17.15 1.86
C ALA A 110 -13.16 -16.91 3.10
N PRO A 111 -13.57 -17.35 4.31
CA PRO A 111 -12.82 -17.17 5.54
C PRO A 111 -11.37 -17.69 5.46
N PRO A 112 -10.36 -16.91 5.84
CA PRO A 112 -8.96 -17.35 5.90
C PRO A 112 -8.74 -18.24 7.12
N LYS A 113 -9.02 -19.54 6.99
CA LYS A 113 -9.11 -20.51 8.10
C LYS A 113 -7.81 -20.61 8.90
N ASP A 114 -6.67 -20.57 8.22
CA ASP A 114 -5.35 -20.66 8.86
C ASP A 114 -5.03 -19.43 9.74
N LEU A 115 -5.74 -18.31 9.54
CA LEU A 115 -5.54 -17.08 10.29
C LEU A 115 -6.51 -16.94 11.48
N LEU A 116 -7.57 -17.75 11.56
CA LEU A 116 -8.59 -17.67 12.62
C LEU A 116 -8.02 -17.75 14.05
N PRO A 117 -6.96 -18.53 14.35
CA PRO A 117 -6.37 -18.57 15.69
C PRO A 117 -5.91 -17.20 16.21
N TYR A 118 -5.55 -16.27 15.33
CA TYR A 118 -5.08 -14.92 15.71
C TYR A 118 -6.20 -13.94 16.07
N ILE A 119 -7.48 -14.36 16.01
CA ILE A 119 -8.59 -13.58 16.58
C ILE A 119 -8.47 -13.55 18.11
N ASN A 120 -7.84 -14.58 18.71
CA ASN A 120 -7.52 -14.61 20.11
C ASN A 120 -6.40 -13.62 20.43
N LYS A 121 -6.59 -12.79 21.48
CA LYS A 121 -5.70 -11.71 21.87
C LYS A 121 -4.28 -12.18 22.15
N GLU A 122 -4.14 -13.25 22.91
CA GLU A 122 -2.83 -13.79 23.32
C GLU A 122 -2.05 -14.25 22.09
N LYS A 123 -2.71 -14.93 21.15
CA LYS A 123 -2.11 -15.38 19.89
C LYS A 123 -1.75 -14.22 18.97
N LEU A 124 -2.58 -13.19 18.92
CA LEU A 124 -2.28 -11.96 18.19
C LEU A 124 -1.03 -11.28 18.74
N TYR A 125 -0.94 -11.12 20.06
CA TYR A 125 0.19 -10.47 20.72
C TYR A 125 1.46 -11.31 20.58
N GLU A 126 1.40 -12.64 20.74
CA GLU A 126 2.52 -13.55 20.45
C GLU A 126 3.03 -13.35 19.01
N LEU A 127 2.13 -13.26 18.01
CA LEU A 127 2.51 -12.99 16.63
C LEU A 127 3.22 -11.64 16.50
N LEU A 128 2.61 -10.55 16.98
CA LEU A 128 3.16 -9.20 16.85
C LEU A 128 4.52 -9.05 17.55
N GLU A 129 4.68 -9.67 18.73
CA GLU A 129 5.97 -9.70 19.44
C GLU A 129 7.05 -10.50 18.71
N SER A 130 6.69 -11.54 17.96
CA SER A 130 7.62 -12.42 17.26
C SER A 130 8.16 -11.82 15.94
N LEU A 131 7.60 -10.72 15.45
CA LEU A 131 8.05 -10.09 14.20
C LEU A 131 9.46 -9.49 14.34
N GLU A 132 10.22 -9.54 13.24
CA GLU A 132 11.58 -8.96 13.22
C GLU A 132 11.53 -7.43 13.03
N TRP A 133 11.28 -6.72 14.13
CA TRP A 133 11.11 -5.27 14.17
C TRP A 133 12.40 -4.48 13.96
N VAL A 134 13.55 -5.07 14.23
CA VAL A 134 14.85 -4.39 14.25
C VAL A 134 15.52 -4.45 12.87
N LYS A 135 15.70 -5.66 12.35
CA LYS A 135 16.51 -5.88 11.13
C LYS A 135 15.70 -5.93 9.85
N SER A 136 14.41 -6.23 9.93
CA SER A 136 13.54 -6.40 8.77
C SER A 136 12.11 -5.87 9.02
N PRO A 137 11.97 -4.62 9.52
CA PRO A 137 10.66 -4.06 9.89
C PRO A 137 9.72 -3.96 8.71
N TRP A 138 10.18 -3.55 7.54
CA TRP A 138 9.34 -3.42 6.34
C TRP A 138 8.76 -4.77 5.92
N ASN A 139 9.62 -5.78 5.72
CA ASN A 139 9.15 -7.10 5.29
C ASN A 139 8.23 -7.77 6.32
N ASN A 140 8.52 -7.65 7.63
CA ASN A 140 7.68 -8.24 8.68
C ASN A 140 6.36 -7.48 8.92
N SER A 141 6.28 -6.21 8.54
CA SER A 141 5.02 -5.46 8.60
C SER A 141 3.94 -6.02 7.66
N HIS A 142 4.34 -6.71 6.59
CA HIS A 142 3.43 -7.46 5.73
C HIS A 142 2.58 -8.47 6.51
N ILE A 143 3.17 -9.12 7.52
CA ILE A 143 2.48 -10.07 8.38
C ILE A 143 1.61 -9.31 9.40
N GLY A 144 2.22 -8.36 10.12
CA GLY A 144 1.54 -7.64 11.21
C GLY A 144 0.37 -6.78 10.76
N ALA A 145 0.46 -6.17 9.58
CA ALA A 145 -0.66 -5.41 9.00
C ALA A 145 -1.66 -6.33 8.29
N GLY A 146 -1.16 -7.35 7.57
CA GLY A 146 -1.98 -8.25 6.79
C GLY A 146 -2.93 -9.10 7.65
N ILE A 147 -2.54 -9.47 8.88
CA ILE A 147 -3.42 -10.21 9.77
C ILE A 147 -4.69 -9.42 10.12
N TYR A 148 -4.57 -8.12 10.38
CA TYR A 148 -5.72 -7.25 10.64
C TYR A 148 -6.67 -7.20 9.45
N VAL A 149 -6.16 -6.90 8.27
CA VAL A 149 -6.97 -6.73 7.06
C VAL A 149 -7.64 -8.05 6.67
N SER A 150 -6.89 -9.16 6.67
CA SER A 150 -7.43 -10.48 6.32
C SER A 150 -8.60 -10.91 7.21
N LEU A 151 -8.51 -10.67 8.51
CA LEU A 151 -9.53 -11.08 9.46
C LEU A 151 -10.71 -10.11 9.54
N MET A 152 -10.46 -8.80 9.48
CA MET A 152 -11.53 -7.78 9.57
C MET A 152 -12.36 -7.72 8.29
N LEU A 153 -11.72 -7.64 7.12
CA LEU A 153 -12.44 -7.45 5.86
C LEU A 153 -13.11 -8.73 5.36
N SER A 154 -12.61 -9.91 5.73
CA SER A 154 -13.35 -11.16 5.51
C SER A 154 -14.58 -11.30 6.42
N GLY A 155 -14.70 -10.45 7.45
CA GLY A 155 -15.84 -10.41 8.36
C GLY A 155 -15.83 -11.51 9.43
N VAL A 156 -14.71 -12.20 9.64
CA VAL A 156 -14.58 -13.25 10.67
C VAL A 156 -14.15 -12.68 12.03
N ALA A 157 -13.50 -11.53 12.07
CA ALA A 157 -13.17 -10.81 13.29
C ALA A 157 -14.09 -9.61 13.50
N GLY A 158 -14.21 -9.17 14.74
CA GLY A 158 -15.07 -8.07 15.15
C GLY A 158 -14.34 -7.03 16.00
N ARG A 159 -15.15 -6.16 16.64
CA ARG A 159 -14.63 -4.99 17.39
C ARG A 159 -13.67 -5.35 18.52
N GLU A 160 -13.81 -6.49 19.16
CA GLU A 160 -12.90 -6.93 20.24
C GLU A 160 -11.49 -7.14 19.69
N PHE A 161 -11.35 -7.93 18.64
CA PHE A 161 -10.07 -8.11 17.94
C PHE A 161 -9.49 -6.78 17.45
N GLU A 162 -10.32 -5.93 16.84
CA GLU A 162 -9.89 -4.59 16.40
C GLU A 162 -9.34 -3.75 17.55
N ASN A 163 -10.03 -3.75 18.70
CA ASN A 163 -9.58 -3.01 19.88
C ASN A 163 -8.26 -3.56 20.43
N ASP A 164 -8.09 -4.88 20.52
CA ASP A 164 -6.86 -5.50 20.97
C ASP A 164 -5.69 -5.20 20.03
N TYR A 165 -5.92 -5.27 18.72
CA TYR A 165 -4.92 -4.91 17.71
C TYR A 165 -4.41 -3.47 17.90
N PHE A 166 -5.31 -2.49 17.93
CA PHE A 166 -4.91 -1.09 18.06
C PHE A 166 -4.42 -0.71 19.46
N ALA A 167 -4.83 -1.43 20.51
CA ALA A 167 -4.28 -1.24 21.85
C ALA A 167 -2.79 -1.60 21.89
N TRP A 168 -2.40 -2.70 21.25
CA TRP A 168 -0.99 -3.07 21.12
C TRP A 168 -0.19 -2.01 20.35
N PHE A 169 -0.68 -1.57 19.21
CA PHE A 169 0.00 -0.54 18.41
C PHE A 169 0.08 0.82 19.12
N TRP A 170 -0.92 1.16 19.94
CA TRP A 170 -0.87 2.37 20.74
C TRP A 170 0.27 2.32 21.77
N GLU A 171 0.44 1.21 22.48
CA GLU A 171 1.50 1.06 23.49
C GLU A 171 2.90 0.92 22.88
N GLU A 172 2.99 0.38 21.68
CA GLU A 172 4.25 0.14 20.98
C GLU A 172 4.66 1.26 20.01
N ALA A 173 3.90 2.36 19.93
CA ALA A 173 4.29 3.54 19.15
C ALA A 173 5.54 4.20 19.76
N ASP A 174 6.51 4.53 18.93
CA ASP A 174 7.78 5.11 19.36
C ASP A 174 7.64 6.62 19.63
N PRO A 175 7.95 7.11 20.85
CA PRO A 175 7.76 8.51 21.22
C PRO A 175 8.79 9.46 20.58
N GLU A 176 9.88 8.97 20.00
CA GLU A 176 10.90 9.78 19.35
C GLU A 176 10.63 9.95 17.86
N THR A 177 10.15 8.90 17.20
CA THR A 177 9.96 8.87 15.74
C THR A 177 8.51 8.87 15.28
N GLY A 178 7.58 8.49 16.17
CA GLY A 178 6.16 8.25 15.83
C GLY A 178 5.93 6.97 15.02
N LEU A 179 6.99 6.20 14.74
CA LEU A 179 6.93 4.94 13.99
C LEU A 179 6.68 3.74 14.92
N TRP A 180 6.62 2.55 14.37
CA TRP A 180 6.58 1.29 15.09
C TRP A 180 7.80 0.43 14.76
N ARG A 181 8.34 -0.32 15.70
CA ARG A 181 8.05 -0.46 17.12
C ARG A 181 8.99 0.43 17.95
N LYS A 182 8.54 0.88 19.13
CA LYS A 182 9.30 1.76 20.04
C LYS A 182 10.69 1.20 20.35
N GLY A 183 11.69 2.07 20.27
CA GLY A 183 13.09 1.76 20.57
C GLY A 183 13.79 0.88 19.53
N CYS A 184 13.12 0.35 18.51
CA CYS A 184 13.73 -0.56 17.53
C CYS A 184 14.69 0.16 16.59
N VAL A 185 14.44 1.40 16.23
CA VAL A 185 15.28 2.20 15.30
C VAL A 185 16.69 2.48 15.85
N ASN A 186 16.87 2.45 17.18
CA ASN A 186 18.12 2.76 17.86
C ASN A 186 18.89 1.52 18.32
N GLN A 187 18.41 0.32 18.01
CA GLN A 187 19.08 -0.91 18.43
C GLN A 187 20.30 -1.23 17.54
N PRO A 188 21.32 -1.91 18.10
CA PRO A 188 22.46 -2.38 17.31
C PRO A 188 22.00 -3.26 16.14
N GLY A 189 22.46 -2.93 14.92
CA GLY A 189 22.09 -3.67 13.71
C GLY A 189 20.70 -3.39 13.19
N ALA A 190 20.05 -2.31 13.65
CA ALA A 190 18.77 -1.87 13.10
C ALA A 190 18.86 -1.58 11.60
N ALA A 191 17.79 -1.91 10.89
CA ALA A 191 17.63 -1.54 9.49
C ALA A 191 17.69 0.00 9.31
N PRO A 192 18.01 0.50 8.11
CA PRO A 192 17.91 1.92 7.83
C PRO A 192 16.54 2.49 8.17
N LEU A 193 16.49 3.73 8.66
CA LEU A 193 15.27 4.37 9.15
C LEU A 193 14.11 4.35 8.14
N TYR A 194 14.41 4.47 6.84
CA TYR A 194 13.37 4.38 5.81
C TYR A 194 12.64 3.01 5.78
N GLN A 195 13.29 1.93 6.21
CA GLN A 195 12.61 0.62 6.31
C GLN A 195 11.67 0.55 7.51
N HIS A 196 11.99 1.22 8.61
CA HIS A 196 11.07 1.38 9.74
C HIS A 196 9.87 2.28 9.35
N MET A 197 10.10 3.32 8.57
CA MET A 197 9.05 4.17 8.03
C MET A 197 8.13 3.37 7.08
N ALA A 198 8.69 2.63 6.14
CA ALA A 198 7.95 1.78 5.21
C ALA A 198 7.16 0.67 5.93
N GLY A 199 7.76 0.07 6.97
CA GLY A 199 7.02 -0.84 7.86
C GLY A 199 5.86 -0.16 8.57
N SER A 200 6.06 1.05 9.05
CA SER A 200 5.04 1.83 9.75
C SER A 200 3.89 2.27 8.83
N PHE A 201 4.16 2.52 7.57
CA PHE A 201 3.12 2.79 6.56
C PHE A 201 2.06 1.68 6.51
N HIS A 202 2.44 0.40 6.59
CA HIS A 202 1.50 -0.72 6.59
C HIS A 202 0.57 -0.73 7.81
N TYR A 203 1.02 -0.27 8.96
CA TYR A 203 0.15 -0.13 10.12
C TYR A 203 -0.70 1.13 10.07
N LEU A 204 -0.17 2.18 9.45
CA LEU A 204 -0.84 3.47 9.34
C LEU A 204 -2.10 3.40 8.48
N PHE A 205 -2.11 2.66 7.35
CA PHE A 205 -3.33 2.53 6.57
C PHE A 205 -4.42 1.75 7.32
N ASN A 206 -4.06 0.81 8.22
CA ASN A 206 -5.03 0.17 9.10
C ASN A 206 -5.63 1.17 10.10
N HIS A 207 -4.79 2.06 10.69
CA HIS A 207 -5.28 3.13 11.58
C HIS A 207 -6.24 4.08 10.86
N GLU A 208 -5.90 4.51 9.65
CA GLU A 208 -6.75 5.39 8.85
C GLU A 208 -8.09 4.72 8.52
N TYR A 209 -8.08 3.46 8.06
CA TYR A 209 -9.30 2.71 7.74
C TYR A 209 -10.22 2.54 8.96
N ALA A 210 -9.65 2.21 10.12
CA ALA A 210 -10.39 2.03 11.36
C ALA A 210 -10.70 3.35 12.09
N CYS A 211 -10.32 4.51 11.52
CA CYS A 211 -10.43 5.82 12.15
C CYS A 211 -9.79 5.85 13.55
N ARG A 212 -8.63 5.22 13.73
CA ARG A 212 -7.89 5.18 14.99
C ARG A 212 -6.82 6.28 15.03
N PRO A 213 -6.70 7.02 16.14
CA PRO A 213 -5.70 8.08 16.25
C PRO A 213 -4.27 7.50 16.31
N LEU A 214 -3.32 8.30 15.84
CA LEU A 214 -1.90 8.09 16.10
C LEU A 214 -1.54 8.63 17.47
N ARG A 215 -0.62 7.97 18.17
CA ARG A 215 -0.14 8.44 19.48
C ARG A 215 0.79 9.64 19.36
N TYR A 216 1.66 9.65 18.34
CA TYR A 216 2.70 10.67 18.14
C TYR A 216 2.75 11.15 16.67
N PRO A 217 1.68 11.78 16.15
CA PRO A 217 1.64 12.21 14.75
C PRO A 217 2.65 13.32 14.44
N ASP A 218 2.95 14.20 15.40
CA ASP A 218 3.98 15.24 15.31
C ASP A 218 5.38 14.64 15.13
N LYS A 219 5.70 13.57 15.86
CA LYS A 219 6.98 12.86 15.75
C LYS A 219 7.13 12.14 14.41
N MET A 220 6.05 11.55 13.91
CA MET A 220 6.05 10.94 12.57
C MET A 220 6.35 12.00 11.49
N ILE A 221 5.79 13.20 11.60
CA ILE A 221 6.09 14.31 10.69
C ILE A 221 7.56 14.72 10.81
N ASP A 222 8.07 14.93 12.03
CA ASP A 222 9.46 15.32 12.26
C ASP A 222 10.45 14.31 11.65
N CYS A 223 10.23 13.02 11.94
CA CYS A 223 11.05 11.91 11.45
C CYS A 223 11.10 11.88 9.91
N ASN A 224 9.93 11.96 9.26
CA ASN A 224 9.85 11.89 7.80
C ASN A 224 10.42 13.14 7.11
N LEU A 225 10.25 14.33 7.67
CA LEU A 225 10.86 15.56 7.15
C LEU A 225 12.37 15.55 7.31
N GLU A 226 12.90 15.08 8.43
CA GLU A 226 14.33 14.97 8.67
C GLU A 226 14.96 13.94 7.73
N MET A 227 14.32 12.78 7.55
CA MET A 227 14.77 11.75 6.61
C MET A 227 14.87 12.31 5.17
N TYR A 228 13.90 13.10 4.74
CA TYR A 228 13.91 13.72 3.41
C TYR A 228 15.03 14.78 3.23
N ARG A 229 15.42 15.46 4.32
CA ARG A 229 16.47 16.48 4.32
C ARG A 229 17.88 15.92 4.43
N THR A 230 18.01 14.73 5.03
CA THR A 230 19.30 14.12 5.32
C THR A 230 19.80 13.33 4.11
N PRO A 231 20.93 13.74 3.49
CA PRO A 231 21.49 13.00 2.36
C PRO A 231 21.77 11.54 2.71
N GLY A 232 21.30 10.63 1.87
CA GLY A 232 21.50 9.18 2.04
C GLY A 232 20.54 8.50 3.04
N ALA A 233 19.66 9.24 3.70
CA ALA A 233 18.66 8.63 4.58
C ALA A 233 17.49 7.95 3.81
N LEU A 234 17.20 8.40 2.60
CA LEU A 234 16.32 7.73 1.63
C LEU A 234 17.17 7.12 0.50
N PRO A 235 16.65 6.13 -0.24
CA PRO A 235 17.34 5.57 -1.41
C PRO A 235 17.71 6.65 -2.43
N ALA A 236 18.90 6.50 -3.06
CA ALA A 236 19.42 7.50 -4.00
C ALA A 236 18.50 7.79 -5.20
N ASN A 237 17.68 6.80 -5.60
CA ASN A 237 16.71 6.91 -6.69
C ASN A 237 15.28 7.21 -6.18
N PHE A 238 15.13 7.76 -4.97
CA PHE A 238 13.82 7.96 -4.32
C PHE A 238 12.81 8.74 -5.18
N ALA A 239 13.25 9.76 -5.92
CA ALA A 239 12.37 10.54 -6.80
C ALA A 239 12.42 10.08 -8.28
N THR A 240 13.17 9.03 -8.61
CA THR A 240 13.43 8.59 -9.99
C THR A 240 13.24 7.08 -10.17
N THR A 241 12.27 6.52 -9.46
CA THR A 241 11.83 5.13 -9.62
C THR A 241 10.34 5.02 -9.28
N CYS A 242 9.66 4.08 -9.89
CA CYS A 242 8.33 3.67 -9.46
C CYS A 242 8.44 2.60 -8.37
N GLY A 243 7.53 2.59 -7.41
CA GLY A 243 7.51 1.59 -6.35
C GLY A 243 6.77 2.08 -5.11
N PHE A 244 7.15 1.54 -3.95
CA PHE A 244 6.37 1.72 -2.72
C PHE A 244 6.96 2.80 -1.81
N ILE A 245 8.28 2.95 -1.73
CA ILE A 245 8.90 3.87 -0.78
C ILE A 245 8.41 5.32 -0.93
N GLN A 246 7.98 5.71 -2.13
CA GLN A 246 7.42 7.02 -2.41
C GLN A 246 6.07 7.19 -1.72
N ILE A 247 5.16 6.23 -1.92
CA ILE A 247 3.84 6.28 -1.27
C ILE A 247 3.97 6.14 0.24
N ASP A 248 4.87 5.30 0.74
CA ASP A 248 5.10 5.10 2.17
C ASP A 248 5.43 6.43 2.85
N TRP A 249 6.40 7.18 2.29
CA TRP A 249 6.81 8.49 2.80
C TRP A 249 5.72 9.56 2.68
N ILE A 250 5.07 9.65 1.50
CA ILE A 250 3.98 10.62 1.26
C ILE A 250 2.82 10.35 2.22
N PHE A 251 2.44 9.09 2.38
CA PHE A 251 1.31 8.69 3.21
C PHE A 251 1.57 8.97 4.69
N CYS A 252 2.76 8.66 5.20
CA CYS A 252 3.14 9.01 6.58
C CYS A 252 3.00 10.51 6.83
N LEU A 253 3.47 11.36 5.92
CA LEU A 253 3.34 12.82 6.06
C LEU A 253 1.89 13.30 5.94
N THR A 254 1.16 12.84 4.93
CA THR A 254 -0.20 13.32 4.66
C THR A 254 -1.17 12.86 5.72
N ARG A 255 -1.03 11.64 6.23
CA ARG A 255 -1.94 11.09 7.25
C ARG A 255 -1.65 11.63 8.65
N ALA A 256 -0.40 11.74 9.04
CA ALA A 256 -0.06 12.41 10.29
C ALA A 256 -0.53 13.87 10.28
N SER A 257 -0.43 14.58 9.14
CA SER A 257 -0.92 15.97 8.99
C SER A 257 -2.46 16.11 9.05
N ARG A 258 -3.23 15.02 8.95
CA ARG A 258 -4.67 15.04 9.21
C ARG A 258 -4.99 15.20 10.72
N GLN A 259 -4.05 14.79 11.58
CA GLN A 259 -4.23 14.71 13.03
C GLN A 259 -3.55 15.85 13.80
N THR A 260 -2.62 16.58 13.16
CA THR A 260 -1.92 17.72 13.77
C THR A 260 -1.52 18.74 12.71
N PRO A 261 -1.57 20.06 13.02
CA PRO A 261 -1.05 21.12 12.15
C PRO A 261 0.48 21.28 12.24
N HIS A 262 1.17 20.41 12.99
CA HIS A 262 2.61 20.49 13.22
C HIS A 262 3.39 20.58 11.91
N ARG A 263 4.21 21.60 11.76
CA ARG A 263 5.08 21.87 10.59
C ARG A 263 4.37 21.81 9.23
N PHE A 264 3.08 22.14 9.19
CA PHE A 264 2.22 22.03 7.99
C PHE A 264 2.85 22.65 6.73
N HIS A 265 3.42 23.87 6.85
CA HIS A 265 4.04 24.53 5.69
C HIS A 265 5.29 23.83 5.20
N GLU A 266 6.08 23.24 6.09
CA GLU A 266 7.27 22.48 5.74
C GLU A 266 6.91 21.16 5.08
N VAL A 267 5.87 20.48 5.56
CA VAL A 267 5.31 19.29 4.90
C VAL A 267 4.89 19.62 3.46
N LYS A 268 4.11 20.70 3.28
CA LYS A 268 3.70 21.12 1.93
C LYS A 268 4.87 21.47 1.02
N ALA A 269 5.89 22.13 1.55
CA ALA A 269 7.09 22.48 0.79
C ALA A 269 7.90 21.23 0.39
N ALA A 270 8.01 20.23 1.28
CA ALA A 270 8.70 18.98 0.99
C ALA A 270 7.94 18.17 -0.07
N LEU A 271 6.63 18.00 0.09
CA LEU A 271 5.78 17.30 -0.87
C LEU A 271 5.81 17.96 -2.26
N ARG A 272 5.81 19.30 -2.33
CA ARG A 272 5.89 20.03 -3.61
C ARG A 272 7.22 19.82 -4.31
N ARG A 273 8.33 19.86 -3.56
CA ARG A 273 9.66 19.61 -4.12
C ARG A 273 9.75 18.19 -4.67
N PHE A 274 9.36 17.22 -3.87
CA PHE A 274 9.33 15.83 -4.30
C PHE A 274 8.44 15.62 -5.52
N ALA A 275 7.23 16.20 -5.53
CA ALA A 275 6.29 16.06 -6.63
C ALA A 275 6.85 16.58 -7.96
N ASN A 276 7.57 17.70 -7.95
CA ASN A 276 8.19 18.23 -9.17
C ASN A 276 9.18 17.22 -9.76
N ASP A 277 10.13 16.74 -8.95
CA ASP A 277 11.14 15.79 -9.40
C ASP A 277 10.52 14.46 -9.85
N TYR A 278 9.53 13.99 -9.10
CA TYR A 278 8.85 12.71 -9.38
C TYR A 278 8.01 12.76 -10.65
N PHE A 279 7.26 13.83 -10.88
CA PHE A 279 6.48 13.99 -12.11
C PHE A 279 7.37 14.23 -13.33
N ASP A 280 8.54 14.91 -13.19
CA ASP A 280 9.52 15.02 -14.26
C ASP A 280 10.04 13.64 -14.68
N TYR A 281 10.35 12.78 -13.72
CA TYR A 281 10.73 11.39 -13.98
C TYR A 281 9.59 10.62 -14.67
N LEU A 282 8.36 10.66 -14.14
CA LEU A 282 7.22 9.93 -14.70
C LEU A 282 6.84 10.36 -16.10
N GLU A 283 7.06 11.62 -16.48
CA GLU A 283 6.90 12.09 -17.85
C GLU A 283 7.95 11.53 -18.79
N ALA A 284 9.20 11.48 -18.32
CA ALA A 284 10.36 11.07 -19.13
C ALA A 284 10.48 9.55 -19.28
N VAL A 285 9.98 8.75 -18.33
CA VAL A 285 10.16 7.30 -18.31
C VAL A 285 9.50 6.62 -19.52
N ASP A 286 10.24 5.71 -20.14
CA ASP A 286 9.72 4.81 -21.19
C ASP A 286 9.14 3.54 -20.54
N PRO A 287 7.81 3.35 -20.54
CA PRO A 287 7.17 2.24 -19.86
C PRO A 287 7.52 0.87 -20.46
N THR A 288 8.04 0.84 -21.70
CA THR A 288 8.45 -0.43 -22.34
C THR A 288 9.82 -0.94 -21.90
N LYS A 289 10.59 -0.08 -21.19
CA LYS A 289 11.97 -0.37 -20.75
C LYS A 289 12.11 -0.38 -19.23
N ASP A 290 11.20 0.26 -18.53
CA ASP A 290 11.25 0.36 -17.07
C ASP A 290 10.54 -0.83 -16.42
N LYS A 291 11.28 -1.60 -15.59
CA LYS A 291 10.76 -2.79 -14.91
C LYS A 291 9.58 -2.50 -13.98
N SER A 292 9.51 -1.29 -13.45
CA SER A 292 8.43 -0.91 -12.54
C SER A 292 7.09 -0.72 -13.27
N PHE A 293 7.12 -0.39 -14.57
CA PHE A 293 5.92 -0.37 -15.43
C PHE A 293 5.53 -1.77 -15.91
N ASP A 294 6.45 -2.74 -15.80
CA ASP A 294 6.18 -4.14 -16.12
C ASP A 294 5.54 -4.89 -14.94
N ASP A 295 5.64 -4.39 -13.70
CA ASP A 295 5.04 -4.95 -12.49
C ASP A 295 3.85 -4.09 -12.05
N LEU A 296 2.62 -4.60 -12.20
CA LEU A 296 1.40 -3.90 -11.76
C LEU A 296 1.45 -3.52 -10.27
N HIS A 297 2.13 -4.31 -9.44
CA HIS A 297 2.23 -4.01 -8.02
C HIS A 297 3.07 -2.74 -7.77
N ALA A 298 4.24 -2.63 -8.41
CA ALA A 298 5.04 -1.40 -8.36
C ALA A 298 4.29 -0.19 -8.94
N LEU A 299 3.55 -0.40 -10.04
CA LEU A 299 2.74 0.63 -10.67
C LEU A 299 1.58 1.09 -9.77
N PHE A 300 0.98 0.18 -9.00
CA PHE A 300 -0.06 0.52 -8.04
C PHE A 300 0.46 1.45 -6.93
N GLY A 301 1.63 1.16 -6.34
CA GLY A 301 2.27 2.08 -5.39
C GLY A 301 2.49 3.47 -5.97
N THR A 302 2.94 3.54 -7.23
CA THR A 302 3.10 4.80 -7.98
C THR A 302 1.78 5.56 -8.15
N VAL A 303 0.69 4.87 -8.49
CA VAL A 303 -0.64 5.50 -8.65
C VAL A 303 -1.16 6.04 -7.32
N CYS A 304 -0.94 5.32 -6.22
CA CYS A 304 -1.25 5.81 -4.88
C CYS A 304 -0.46 7.08 -4.55
N ALA A 305 0.84 7.12 -4.86
CA ALA A 305 1.68 8.30 -4.65
C ALA A 305 1.17 9.52 -5.46
N ILE A 306 0.82 9.33 -6.73
CA ILE A 306 0.24 10.38 -7.58
C ILE A 306 -1.07 10.92 -6.98
N ALA A 307 -1.97 10.02 -6.56
CA ALA A 307 -3.25 10.40 -5.99
C ALA A 307 -3.10 11.19 -4.67
N GLU A 308 -2.18 10.78 -3.81
CA GLU A 308 -1.87 11.48 -2.55
C GLU A 308 -1.29 12.88 -2.82
N LEU A 309 -0.33 13.00 -3.74
CA LEU A 309 0.25 14.31 -4.12
C LEU A 309 -0.80 15.23 -4.73
N TYR A 310 -1.64 14.71 -5.63
CA TYR A 310 -2.74 15.46 -6.22
C TYR A 310 -3.67 16.04 -5.15
N ARG A 311 -4.02 15.22 -4.14
CA ARG A 311 -4.89 15.65 -3.04
C ARG A 311 -4.18 16.58 -2.06
N ALA A 312 -2.90 16.32 -1.76
CA ALA A 312 -2.11 17.10 -0.81
C ALA A 312 -1.77 18.50 -1.31
N LEU A 313 -1.68 18.71 -2.63
CA LEU A 313 -1.26 19.96 -3.26
C LEU A 313 -2.37 20.52 -4.18
N PRO A 314 -3.50 20.96 -3.60
CA PRO A 314 -4.67 21.37 -4.39
C PRO A 314 -4.34 22.58 -5.26
N GLY A 315 -4.78 22.52 -6.53
CA GLY A 315 -4.57 23.57 -7.51
C GLY A 315 -3.19 23.58 -8.20
N GLU A 316 -2.30 22.67 -7.85
CA GLU A 316 -0.98 22.55 -8.49
C GLU A 316 -1.00 21.63 -9.71
N PHE A 317 -1.91 20.65 -9.73
CA PHE A 317 -2.04 19.65 -10.79
C PHE A 317 -3.44 19.66 -11.41
N SER A 318 -3.53 19.24 -12.68
CA SER A 318 -4.80 19.01 -13.38
C SER A 318 -4.80 17.63 -14.05
N ALA A 319 -5.98 17.03 -14.11
CA ALA A 319 -6.26 15.78 -14.80
C ALA A 319 -7.72 15.80 -15.30
N ALA A 320 -8.03 15.06 -16.36
CA ALA A 320 -9.39 14.94 -16.89
C ALA A 320 -10.36 14.36 -15.85
N LYS A 321 -9.90 13.39 -15.06
CA LYS A 321 -10.58 12.88 -13.86
C LYS A 321 -9.61 12.99 -12.69
N PRO A 322 -9.99 13.65 -11.57
CA PRO A 322 -9.16 13.68 -10.38
C PRO A 322 -8.85 12.27 -9.85
N PRO A 323 -7.59 11.93 -9.63
CA PRO A 323 -7.23 10.64 -9.01
C PRO A 323 -7.90 10.47 -7.65
N LYS A 324 -8.37 9.25 -7.37
CA LYS A 324 -9.03 8.88 -6.12
C LYS A 324 -8.06 8.22 -5.15
N LEU A 325 -8.21 8.52 -3.87
CA LEU A 325 -7.44 7.88 -2.80
C LEU A 325 -8.03 6.49 -2.48
N VAL A 326 -7.54 5.45 -3.12
CA VAL A 326 -8.05 4.09 -2.91
C VAL A 326 -7.81 3.60 -1.48
N LEU A 327 -6.72 4.04 -0.83
CA LEU A 327 -6.42 3.72 0.56
C LEU A 327 -7.37 4.40 1.58
N ASP A 328 -8.16 5.40 1.17
CA ASP A 328 -9.28 5.92 1.97
C ASP A 328 -10.52 5.03 1.85
N ARG A 329 -10.66 4.26 0.76
CA ARG A 329 -11.80 3.35 0.54
C ARG A 329 -11.57 1.98 1.18
N ARG A 330 -10.33 1.51 1.17
CA ARG A 330 -9.93 0.21 1.71
C ARG A 330 -8.47 0.26 2.14
N PRO A 331 -8.05 -0.43 3.22
CA PRO A 331 -6.65 -0.49 3.62
C PRO A 331 -5.87 -1.44 2.71
N PHE A 332 -4.57 -1.39 2.84
CA PHE A 332 -3.60 -2.34 2.30
C PHE A 332 -3.08 -2.06 0.87
N ILE A 333 -1.78 -2.34 0.69
CA ILE A 333 -1.06 -2.28 -0.58
C ILE A 333 -0.06 -3.41 -0.65
#